data_6bb97ea83e230c63fc7b310361b55fc4
#
_entry.id   6bb97ea83e230c63fc7b310361b55fc4
#
_cell.length_a   1.000
_cell.length_b   1.000
_cell.length_c   1.000
_cell.angle_alpha   90.00
_cell.angle_beta   90.00
_cell.angle_gamma   90.00
#
_symmetry.space_group_name_H-M   'P 1'
#
loop_
_entity.id
_entity.type
_entity.pdbx_description
1 polymer ?
#
loop_
_entity_poly.entity_id
_entity_poly.type
_entity_poly.pdbx_seq_one_letter_code
_entity_poly.pdbx_strand_id
1 'polypeptide(L)'
;MSSFDDLVVGAGPAGCVLAARLSQDPDRAVCLVEAGPDYGPLDGGGWPGDLVDSHQLPVSHDWHYDDGFGWSARVIGGCSTHNACMLTWGAAADYDDWGHGWSAAALEPYRARAEEAIGADQRAAPGAWHEAVHAAAVEAGFAPLAELNAADAVTGVGRALFNDRGGVRRNAAIAYLDAARDRPNLTIVDRTLVDRLDLDGTRVRGAWAVRAGRRDLIEAGRTLLCGGAYGSPAILLRSGIGPAGDLLRIGIEPVVDLPGVGENLQNHWTARAMVEPGPELRRRIGAEAAAGGVHMAGTVVKAASSRCEPGLWDLHLFAIAWGVRDDGGRPTGEYVLRIATSILRPRSVGRVTISSADPAAAPAIDHRALSDPDGADLGGLAEGVGHAVRIASAPSLRRLGATVEAPTATTEAGLREHAAASLGCYFHPVGTCAIGTVVDGRGAVHGVEGAYVADCSVMPAIPRANTHLSALAVAERMADLLST
;
A
#
# COMPACT_ATOMS: atom_id res chain seq x y z
N MET A 1 11.75 33.75 2.31
CA MET A 1 11.32 32.69 1.37
C MET A 1 9.88 32.99 1.05
N SER A 2 9.42 32.75 -0.18
CA SER A 2 8.00 32.89 -0.51
C SER A 2 7.20 31.87 0.31
N SER A 3 6.13 32.31 0.95
CA SER A 3 5.16 31.45 1.64
C SER A 3 4.35 30.68 0.60
N PHE A 4 4.14 29.39 0.83
CA PHE A 4 3.25 28.55 0.01
C PHE A 4 1.83 28.58 0.58
N ASP A 5 0.83 28.39 -0.27
CA ASP A 5 -0.54 28.15 0.20
C ASP A 5 -0.65 26.75 0.82
N ASP A 6 -0.08 25.75 0.13
CA ASP A 6 -0.08 24.37 0.56
C ASP A 6 1.32 23.77 0.58
N LEU A 7 1.68 23.14 1.70
CA LEU A 7 2.85 22.29 1.85
C LEU A 7 2.38 20.83 1.90
N VAL A 8 2.68 20.05 0.87
CA VAL A 8 2.39 18.62 0.81
C VAL A 8 3.64 17.85 1.24
N VAL A 9 3.53 17.06 2.31
CA VAL A 9 4.64 16.36 2.95
C VAL A 9 4.62 14.87 2.62
N GLY A 10 5.56 14.41 1.83
CA GLY A 10 5.68 13.05 1.29
C GLY A 10 5.09 12.94 -0.12
N ALA A 11 5.92 12.55 -1.09
CA ALA A 11 5.53 12.34 -2.48
C ALA A 11 5.17 10.86 -2.76
N GLY A 12 4.50 10.21 -1.81
CA GLY A 12 3.84 8.92 -2.03
C GLY A 12 2.59 9.07 -2.92
N PRO A 13 1.78 8.01 -3.10
CA PRO A 13 0.57 8.06 -3.93
C PRO A 13 -0.32 9.26 -3.63
N ALA A 14 -0.61 9.50 -2.37
CA ALA A 14 -1.48 10.60 -1.96
C ALA A 14 -0.88 11.98 -2.22
N GLY A 15 0.40 12.18 -1.88
CA GLY A 15 1.06 13.47 -2.09
C GLY A 15 1.21 13.81 -3.57
N CYS A 16 1.47 12.82 -4.44
CA CYS A 16 1.50 13.03 -5.90
C CYS A 16 0.14 13.50 -6.42
N VAL A 17 -0.96 12.88 -5.96
CA VAL A 17 -2.33 13.29 -6.32
C VAL A 17 -2.59 14.72 -5.86
N LEU A 18 -2.37 15.01 -4.57
CA LEU A 18 -2.66 16.34 -4.00
C LEU A 18 -1.85 17.44 -4.69
N ALA A 19 -0.55 17.25 -4.86
CA ALA A 19 0.30 18.22 -5.53
C ALA A 19 -0.17 18.49 -6.97
N ALA A 20 -0.51 17.43 -7.71
CA ALA A 20 -0.99 17.56 -9.09
C ALA A 20 -2.39 18.21 -9.17
N ARG A 21 -3.30 17.90 -8.24
CA ARG A 21 -4.66 18.47 -8.26
C ARG A 21 -4.71 19.89 -7.75
N LEU A 22 -4.09 20.18 -6.60
CA LEU A 22 -4.11 21.53 -6.01
C LEU A 22 -3.39 22.56 -6.90
N SER A 23 -2.31 22.17 -7.57
CA SER A 23 -1.62 23.05 -8.53
C SER A 23 -2.35 23.26 -9.85
N GLN A 24 -3.55 22.69 -10.07
CA GLN A 24 -4.40 23.05 -11.21
C GLN A 24 -4.95 24.47 -11.10
N ASP A 25 -5.10 24.97 -9.89
CA ASP A 25 -5.40 26.36 -9.62
C ASP A 25 -4.09 27.17 -9.76
N PRO A 26 -3.94 28.03 -10.79
CA PRO A 26 -2.69 28.75 -11.04
C PRO A 26 -2.36 29.80 -9.97
N ASP A 27 -3.35 30.24 -9.20
CA ASP A 27 -3.18 31.23 -8.14
C ASP A 27 -2.76 30.61 -6.80
N ARG A 28 -2.69 29.26 -6.73
CA ARG A 28 -2.32 28.49 -5.53
C ARG A 28 -0.88 28.01 -5.61
N ALA A 29 -0.01 28.51 -4.74
CA ALA A 29 1.38 28.06 -4.62
C ALA A 29 1.49 26.77 -3.84
N VAL A 30 1.92 25.67 -4.49
CA VAL A 30 2.03 24.32 -3.88
C VAL A 30 3.49 23.91 -3.79
N CYS A 31 3.92 23.46 -2.61
CA CYS A 31 5.21 22.84 -2.38
C CYS A 31 5.03 21.35 -2.03
N LEU A 32 5.61 20.46 -2.83
CA LEU A 32 5.69 19.03 -2.55
C LEU A 32 7.09 18.69 -2.05
N VAL A 33 7.19 18.12 -0.84
CA VAL A 33 8.47 17.75 -0.21
C VAL A 33 8.57 16.22 -0.11
N GLU A 34 9.71 15.66 -0.56
CA GLU A 34 9.99 14.23 -0.53
C GLU A 34 11.35 13.95 0.14
N ALA A 35 11.39 12.95 1.03
CA ALA A 35 12.59 12.56 1.74
C ALA A 35 13.60 11.79 0.85
N GLY A 36 13.10 11.07 -0.14
CA GLY A 36 13.89 10.35 -1.13
C GLY A 36 14.22 11.19 -2.37
N PRO A 37 14.92 10.60 -3.36
CA PRO A 37 15.24 11.28 -4.61
C PRO A 37 14.02 11.43 -5.54
N ASP A 38 14.05 12.47 -6.34
CA ASP A 38 13.21 12.65 -7.53
C ASP A 38 14.05 12.41 -8.80
N TYR A 39 13.53 11.63 -9.72
CA TYR A 39 14.18 11.28 -10.98
C TYR A 39 13.63 12.00 -12.20
N GLY A 40 12.75 12.97 -11.99
CA GLY A 40 12.11 13.73 -13.05
C GLY A 40 11.02 12.95 -13.80
N PRO A 41 10.60 13.46 -14.97
CA PRO A 41 9.60 12.78 -15.78
C PRO A 41 10.15 11.48 -16.39
N LEU A 42 9.24 10.54 -16.70
CA LEU A 42 9.62 9.23 -17.23
C LEU A 42 10.41 9.31 -18.55
N ASP A 43 10.00 10.20 -19.44
CA ASP A 43 10.64 10.42 -20.75
C ASP A 43 12.02 11.06 -20.64
N GLY A 44 12.37 11.67 -19.50
CA GLY A 44 13.70 12.16 -19.19
C GLY A 44 14.75 11.06 -19.00
N GLY A 45 14.34 9.79 -18.86
CA GLY A 45 15.22 8.63 -18.78
C GLY A 45 16.05 8.51 -17.48
N GLY A 46 15.74 9.33 -16.47
CA GLY A 46 16.48 9.34 -15.19
C GLY A 46 16.10 8.24 -14.20
N TRP A 47 15.00 7.53 -14.42
CA TRP A 47 14.49 6.53 -13.48
C TRP A 47 15.36 5.27 -13.42
N PRO A 48 15.73 4.80 -12.21
CA PRO A 48 16.35 3.48 -12.05
C PRO A 48 15.47 2.37 -12.62
N GLY A 49 16.09 1.43 -13.35
CA GLY A 49 15.34 0.39 -14.05
C GLY A 49 14.51 -0.50 -13.14
N ASP A 50 14.99 -0.80 -11.91
CA ASP A 50 14.26 -1.61 -10.95
C ASP A 50 12.99 -0.92 -10.42
N LEU A 51 12.96 0.40 -10.33
CA LEU A 51 11.77 1.16 -9.89
C LEU A 51 10.67 1.19 -10.95
N VAL A 52 11.02 1.09 -12.23
CA VAL A 52 10.06 1.15 -13.34
C VAL A 52 9.74 -0.21 -13.94
N ASP A 53 10.55 -1.26 -13.68
CA ASP A 53 10.25 -2.63 -14.12
C ASP A 53 9.04 -3.18 -13.36
N SER A 54 7.93 -3.47 -14.06
CA SER A 54 6.70 -4.00 -13.46
C SER A 54 6.70 -5.51 -13.23
N HIS A 55 7.74 -6.23 -13.70
CA HIS A 55 7.81 -7.68 -13.59
C HIS A 55 8.25 -8.15 -12.20
N GLN A 56 8.86 -7.27 -11.40
CA GLN A 56 9.44 -7.62 -10.11
C GLN A 56 9.31 -6.47 -9.09
N LEU A 57 9.47 -6.80 -7.81
CA LEU A 57 9.58 -5.77 -6.76
C LEU A 57 11.00 -5.22 -6.72
N PRO A 58 11.15 -3.88 -6.60
CA PRO A 58 12.44 -3.26 -6.33
C PRO A 58 12.94 -3.63 -4.94
N VAL A 59 14.26 -3.56 -4.75
CA VAL A 59 14.93 -3.74 -3.46
C VAL A 59 15.71 -2.48 -3.06
N SER A 60 15.76 -1.48 -3.93
CA SER A 60 16.40 -0.19 -3.68
C SER A 60 15.45 0.81 -3.03
N HIS A 61 15.97 1.93 -2.52
CA HIS A 61 15.18 3.06 -2.02
C HIS A 61 14.25 2.72 -0.86
N ASP A 62 14.70 1.88 0.06
CA ASP A 62 13.95 1.50 1.25
C ASP A 62 14.27 2.45 2.42
N TRP A 63 13.28 2.71 3.29
CA TRP A 63 13.46 3.37 4.58
C TRP A 63 14.25 2.52 5.57
N HIS A 64 14.32 1.21 5.36
CA HIS A 64 14.93 0.24 6.27
C HIS A 64 14.34 0.31 7.69
N TYR A 65 13.03 0.44 7.80
CA TYR A 65 12.36 0.34 9.10
C TYR A 65 12.52 -1.08 9.66
N ASP A 66 12.80 -1.15 10.95
CA ASP A 66 12.84 -2.43 11.68
C ASP A 66 11.41 -2.80 12.13
N ASP A 67 10.58 -3.18 11.17
CA ASP A 67 9.19 -3.58 11.38
C ASP A 67 8.98 -5.10 11.25
N GLY A 68 10.06 -5.85 11.03
CA GLY A 68 10.05 -7.30 10.82
C GLY A 68 9.66 -7.74 9.41
N PHE A 69 9.23 -6.83 8.52
CA PHE A 69 8.74 -7.16 7.18
C PHE A 69 9.45 -6.40 6.06
N GLY A 70 9.97 -5.20 6.33
CA GLY A 70 10.72 -4.38 5.38
C GLY A 70 9.87 -3.74 4.28
N TRP A 71 10.56 -3.04 3.35
CA TRP A 71 10.03 -2.51 2.08
C TRP A 71 9.05 -1.35 2.20
N SER A 72 9.50 -0.27 2.80
CA SER A 72 8.84 1.04 2.76
C SER A 72 9.62 1.98 1.87
N ALA A 73 9.08 2.40 0.74
CA ALA A 73 9.80 3.20 -0.25
C ALA A 73 10.15 4.60 0.23
N ARG A 74 11.39 5.02 0.00
CA ARG A 74 11.91 6.38 0.22
C ARG A 74 12.37 6.98 -1.11
N VAL A 75 11.41 7.35 -1.92
CA VAL A 75 11.59 7.88 -3.28
C VAL A 75 10.30 8.55 -3.73
N ILE A 76 10.38 9.47 -4.66
CA ILE A 76 9.20 10.06 -5.28
C ILE A 76 8.29 8.97 -5.87
N GLY A 77 6.97 9.09 -5.70
CA GLY A 77 6.01 8.03 -5.97
C GLY A 77 5.76 7.10 -4.78
N GLY A 78 6.63 7.13 -3.75
CA GLY A 78 6.51 6.31 -2.54
C GLY A 78 6.31 4.83 -2.84
N CYS A 79 5.53 4.11 -2.04
CA CYS A 79 5.29 2.68 -2.19
C CYS A 79 4.61 2.28 -3.52
N SER A 80 4.12 3.23 -4.33
CA SER A 80 3.68 2.90 -5.70
C SER A 80 4.84 2.57 -6.65
N THR A 81 6.08 2.91 -6.29
CA THR A 81 7.30 2.48 -7.01
C THR A 81 7.75 1.07 -6.64
N HIS A 82 7.28 0.55 -5.48
CA HIS A 82 7.67 -0.74 -4.92
C HIS A 82 6.59 -1.82 -5.06
N ASN A 83 5.36 -1.48 -5.44
CA ASN A 83 4.25 -2.42 -5.49
C ASN A 83 4.32 -3.37 -6.71
N ALA A 84 3.49 -4.41 -6.69
CA ALA A 84 3.34 -5.36 -7.78
C ALA A 84 2.40 -4.88 -8.90
N CYS A 85 2.09 -3.60 -8.96
CA CYS A 85 1.17 -2.96 -9.92
C CYS A 85 -0.29 -3.45 -9.86
N MET A 86 -0.62 -4.36 -8.98
CA MET A 86 -1.95 -4.96 -8.89
C MET A 86 -2.95 -4.02 -8.22
N LEU A 87 -4.09 -3.79 -8.88
CA LEU A 87 -5.16 -2.90 -8.43
C LEU A 87 -6.43 -3.70 -8.16
N THR A 88 -6.86 -3.73 -6.91
CA THR A 88 -8.12 -4.32 -6.49
C THR A 88 -8.95 -3.29 -5.73
N TRP A 89 -10.27 -3.50 -5.67
CA TRP A 89 -11.21 -2.66 -4.95
C TRP A 89 -11.94 -3.48 -3.88
N GLY A 90 -12.20 -2.86 -2.73
CA GLY A 90 -12.87 -3.48 -1.59
C GLY A 90 -14.39 -3.64 -1.79
N ALA A 91 -15.03 -4.27 -0.83
CA ALA A 91 -16.47 -4.31 -0.77
C ALA A 91 -17.05 -2.93 -0.43
N ALA A 92 -18.26 -2.63 -0.88
CA ALA A 92 -18.93 -1.38 -0.54
C ALA A 92 -19.01 -1.16 0.99
N ALA A 93 -19.30 -2.21 1.74
CA ALA A 93 -19.35 -2.18 3.20
C ALA A 93 -18.05 -1.70 3.85
N ASP A 94 -16.88 -1.96 3.23
CA ASP A 94 -15.60 -1.52 3.79
C ASP A 94 -15.49 0.00 3.86
N TYR A 95 -15.97 0.69 2.84
CA TYR A 95 -15.95 2.15 2.74
C TYR A 95 -17.14 2.79 3.45
N ASP A 96 -18.32 2.16 3.42
CA ASP A 96 -19.52 2.63 4.11
C ASP A 96 -19.29 2.66 5.65
N ASP A 97 -18.55 1.71 6.18
CA ASP A 97 -18.15 1.62 7.58
C ASP A 97 -17.23 2.76 8.03
N TRP A 98 -16.58 3.49 7.11
CA TRP A 98 -15.69 4.61 7.48
C TRP A 98 -16.46 5.80 8.06
N GLY A 99 -17.75 5.93 7.75
CA GLY A 99 -18.59 7.03 8.23
C GLY A 99 -18.14 8.41 7.74
N HIS A 100 -18.55 9.47 8.43
CA HIS A 100 -18.10 10.85 8.18
C HIS A 100 -18.24 11.34 6.73
N GLY A 101 -19.21 10.79 6.00
CA GLY A 101 -19.45 11.06 4.58
C GLY A 101 -18.58 10.24 3.62
N TRP A 102 -17.71 9.36 4.11
CA TRP A 102 -16.96 8.40 3.31
C TRP A 102 -17.79 7.15 3.10
N SER A 103 -18.21 6.90 1.87
CA SER A 103 -18.97 5.70 1.48
C SER A 103 -18.46 5.22 0.13
N ALA A 104 -18.75 3.97 -0.23
CA ALA A 104 -18.42 3.43 -1.54
C ALA A 104 -18.99 4.31 -2.67
N ALA A 105 -20.27 4.74 -2.54
CA ALA A 105 -20.89 5.62 -3.52
C ALA A 105 -20.21 7.00 -3.60
N ALA A 106 -19.77 7.55 -2.46
CA ALA A 106 -19.06 8.83 -2.43
C ALA A 106 -17.62 8.72 -3.01
N LEU A 107 -17.02 7.54 -2.95
CA LEU A 107 -15.66 7.29 -3.47
C LEU A 107 -15.67 6.88 -4.95
N GLU A 108 -16.77 6.40 -5.50
CA GLU A 108 -16.83 5.86 -6.87
C GLU A 108 -16.31 6.83 -7.95
N PRO A 109 -16.69 8.13 -7.98
CA PRO A 109 -16.15 9.05 -8.98
C PRO A 109 -14.63 9.27 -8.83
N TYR A 110 -14.10 9.19 -7.62
CA TYR A 110 -12.68 9.33 -7.34
C TYR A 110 -11.90 8.05 -7.68
N ARG A 111 -12.51 6.87 -7.48
CA ARG A 111 -11.98 5.60 -7.96
C ARG A 111 -11.81 5.63 -9.48
N ALA A 112 -12.87 5.99 -10.21
CA ALA A 112 -12.83 6.07 -11.67
C ALA A 112 -11.76 7.05 -12.16
N ARG A 113 -11.65 8.23 -11.52
CA ARG A 113 -10.62 9.23 -11.82
C ARG A 113 -9.20 8.70 -11.55
N ALA A 114 -9.01 7.94 -10.47
CA ALA A 114 -7.73 7.33 -10.13
C ALA A 114 -7.36 6.20 -11.10
N GLU A 115 -8.29 5.35 -11.48
CA GLU A 115 -8.08 4.28 -12.48
C GLU A 115 -7.66 4.87 -13.84
N GLU A 116 -8.33 5.92 -14.31
CA GLU A 116 -7.98 6.63 -15.53
C GLU A 116 -6.58 7.24 -15.46
N ALA A 117 -6.28 7.99 -14.38
CA ALA A 117 -5.00 8.69 -14.23
C ALA A 117 -3.82 7.72 -14.18
N ILE A 118 -3.96 6.60 -13.43
CA ILE A 118 -2.89 5.60 -13.31
C ILE A 118 -2.84 4.65 -14.51
N GLY A 119 -3.83 4.72 -15.40
CA GLY A 119 -3.95 3.88 -16.59
C GLY A 119 -4.20 2.43 -16.25
N ALA A 120 -5.15 2.19 -15.34
CA ALA A 120 -5.55 0.86 -14.92
C ALA A 120 -6.13 0.06 -16.09
N ASP A 121 -5.60 -1.14 -16.32
CA ASP A 121 -6.06 -2.03 -17.40
C ASP A 121 -5.82 -3.51 -17.03
N GLN A 122 -6.52 -4.42 -17.71
CA GLN A 122 -6.22 -5.84 -17.65
C GLN A 122 -5.09 -6.18 -18.61
N ARG A 123 -4.13 -6.96 -18.14
CA ARG A 123 -3.08 -7.50 -19.04
C ARG A 123 -3.69 -8.46 -20.05
N ALA A 124 -3.37 -8.27 -21.34
CA ALA A 124 -3.82 -9.15 -22.42
C ALA A 124 -3.34 -10.60 -22.24
N ALA A 125 -2.12 -10.79 -21.71
CA ALA A 125 -1.53 -12.10 -21.41
C ALA A 125 -0.97 -12.08 -19.96
N PRO A 126 -1.66 -12.68 -18.99
CA PRO A 126 -1.23 -12.67 -17.59
C PRO A 126 -0.01 -13.55 -17.29
N GLY A 127 0.37 -14.43 -18.23
CA GLY A 127 1.50 -15.34 -18.13
C GLY A 127 1.12 -16.77 -17.75
N ALA A 128 2.02 -17.70 -18.10
CA ALA A 128 1.79 -19.14 -18.01
C ALA A 128 1.43 -19.63 -16.59
N TRP A 129 2.10 -19.07 -15.57
CA TRP A 129 1.80 -19.39 -14.18
C TRP A 129 0.41 -18.92 -13.75
N HIS A 130 0.07 -17.69 -14.07
CA HIS A 130 -1.20 -17.08 -13.71
C HIS A 130 -2.40 -17.74 -14.40
N GLU A 131 -2.25 -18.13 -15.67
CA GLU A 131 -3.26 -18.89 -16.40
C GLU A 131 -3.46 -20.28 -15.82
N ALA A 132 -2.36 -20.96 -15.47
CA ALA A 132 -2.43 -22.27 -14.84
C ALA A 132 -3.14 -22.24 -13.49
N VAL A 133 -2.84 -21.22 -12.65
CA VAL A 133 -3.51 -21.04 -11.36
C VAL A 133 -4.97 -20.64 -11.52
N HIS A 134 -5.31 -19.81 -12.53
CA HIS A 134 -6.71 -19.47 -12.83
C HIS A 134 -7.51 -20.74 -13.16
N ALA A 135 -7.02 -21.57 -14.07
CA ALA A 135 -7.66 -22.84 -14.42
C ALA A 135 -7.78 -23.78 -13.22
N ALA A 136 -6.71 -23.86 -12.39
CA ALA A 136 -6.68 -24.66 -11.18
C ALA A 136 -7.70 -24.18 -10.14
N ALA A 137 -7.89 -22.89 -10.00
CA ALA A 137 -8.88 -22.33 -9.08
C ALA A 137 -10.31 -22.65 -9.53
N VAL A 138 -10.59 -22.58 -10.85
CA VAL A 138 -11.89 -23.01 -11.40
C VAL A 138 -12.13 -24.51 -11.12
N GLU A 139 -11.14 -25.37 -11.38
CA GLU A 139 -11.22 -26.81 -11.06
C GLU A 139 -11.38 -27.07 -9.55
N ALA A 140 -10.85 -26.19 -8.70
CA ALA A 140 -11.02 -26.23 -7.25
C ALA A 140 -12.38 -25.67 -6.75
N GLY A 141 -13.27 -25.25 -7.68
CA GLY A 141 -14.65 -24.84 -7.39
C GLY A 141 -14.86 -23.33 -7.21
N PHE A 142 -13.88 -22.48 -7.54
CA PHE A 142 -14.07 -21.02 -7.57
C PHE A 142 -14.69 -20.60 -8.91
N ALA A 143 -15.81 -19.88 -8.85
CA ALA A 143 -16.46 -19.38 -10.06
C ALA A 143 -15.57 -18.34 -10.78
N PRO A 144 -15.48 -18.38 -12.13
CA PRO A 144 -14.76 -17.34 -12.85
C PRO A 144 -15.51 -16.01 -12.74
N LEU A 145 -14.77 -14.94 -12.44
CA LEU A 145 -15.23 -13.56 -12.39
C LEU A 145 -14.81 -12.84 -13.68
N ALA A 146 -15.75 -12.22 -14.37
CA ALA A 146 -15.46 -11.41 -15.57
C ALA A 146 -14.65 -10.16 -15.19
N GLU A 147 -15.06 -9.50 -14.10
CA GLU A 147 -14.42 -8.32 -13.55
C GLU A 147 -14.21 -8.49 -12.04
N LEU A 148 -12.95 -8.52 -11.62
CA LEU A 148 -12.60 -8.72 -10.21
C LEU A 148 -13.09 -7.57 -9.31
N ASN A 149 -13.11 -6.35 -9.81
CA ASN A 149 -13.49 -5.14 -9.07
C ASN A 149 -14.98 -4.76 -9.22
N ALA A 150 -15.78 -5.58 -9.90
CA ALA A 150 -17.22 -5.34 -9.98
C ALA A 150 -17.87 -5.44 -8.59
N ALA A 151 -18.92 -4.63 -8.38
CA ALA A 151 -19.57 -4.52 -7.07
C ALA A 151 -20.24 -5.83 -6.62
N ASP A 152 -20.65 -6.69 -7.56
CA ASP A 152 -21.27 -7.99 -7.35
C ASP A 152 -20.26 -9.16 -7.34
N ALA A 153 -18.98 -8.90 -7.60
CA ALA A 153 -17.92 -9.90 -7.60
C ALA A 153 -17.48 -10.25 -6.16
N VAL A 154 -18.28 -11.08 -5.47
CA VAL A 154 -18.07 -11.43 -4.06
C VAL A 154 -17.01 -12.49 -3.91
N THR A 155 -17.22 -13.71 -4.41
CA THR A 155 -16.26 -14.82 -4.34
C THR A 155 -16.05 -15.41 -5.72
N GLY A 156 -14.81 -15.85 -6.00
CA GLY A 156 -14.45 -16.44 -7.28
C GLY A 156 -13.01 -16.12 -7.68
N VAL A 157 -12.64 -16.48 -8.89
CA VAL A 157 -11.31 -16.24 -9.46
C VAL A 157 -11.39 -15.28 -10.64
N GLY A 158 -10.54 -14.25 -10.64
CA GLY A 158 -10.49 -13.25 -11.71
C GLY A 158 -9.08 -12.74 -11.96
N ARG A 159 -8.98 -11.88 -12.96
CA ARG A 159 -7.77 -11.12 -13.28
C ARG A 159 -7.86 -9.74 -12.63
N ALA A 160 -6.81 -9.33 -11.95
CA ALA A 160 -6.72 -7.98 -11.41
C ALA A 160 -6.51 -6.95 -12.53
N LEU A 161 -6.81 -5.69 -12.25
CA LEU A 161 -6.30 -4.55 -13.01
C LEU A 161 -4.85 -4.26 -12.62
N PHE A 162 -4.11 -3.64 -13.53
CA PHE A 162 -2.71 -3.29 -13.32
C PHE A 162 -2.41 -1.86 -13.78
N ASN A 163 -1.49 -1.20 -13.10
CA ASN A 163 -0.95 0.11 -13.49
C ASN A 163 0.41 -0.03 -14.19
N ASP A 164 0.51 -0.96 -15.15
CA ASP A 164 1.70 -1.09 -15.98
C ASP A 164 1.37 -0.99 -17.48
N ARG A 165 2.31 -0.47 -18.26
CA ARG A 165 2.24 -0.45 -19.71
C ARG A 165 3.56 -0.91 -20.31
N GLY A 166 3.51 -1.99 -21.09
CA GLY A 166 4.70 -2.51 -21.77
C GLY A 166 5.85 -2.87 -20.84
N GLY A 167 5.55 -3.41 -19.65
CA GLY A 167 6.53 -3.77 -18.64
C GLY A 167 6.99 -2.58 -17.77
N VAL A 168 6.45 -1.37 -17.99
CA VAL A 168 6.78 -0.17 -17.21
C VAL A 168 5.74 0.07 -16.13
N ARG A 169 6.15 0.06 -14.85
CA ARG A 169 5.32 0.43 -13.70
C ARG A 169 4.97 1.90 -13.77
N ARG A 170 3.69 2.22 -13.88
CA ARG A 170 3.19 3.59 -13.78
C ARG A 170 2.92 3.93 -12.31
N ASN A 171 3.97 4.30 -11.59
CA ASN A 171 3.82 4.77 -10.21
C ASN A 171 3.09 6.12 -10.16
N ALA A 172 2.72 6.57 -8.96
CA ALA A 172 1.94 7.80 -8.81
C ALA A 172 2.68 9.07 -9.25
N ALA A 173 4.01 9.12 -9.17
CA ALA A 173 4.77 10.27 -9.68
C ALA A 173 4.67 10.35 -11.21
N ILE A 174 4.89 9.25 -11.93
CA ILE A 174 4.73 9.18 -13.38
C ILE A 174 3.29 9.50 -13.81
N ALA A 175 2.31 8.96 -13.06
CA ALA A 175 0.90 9.10 -13.42
C ALA A 175 0.33 10.50 -13.21
N TYR A 176 0.77 11.19 -12.16
CA TYR A 176 0.19 12.48 -11.75
C TYR A 176 1.15 13.65 -11.88
N LEU A 177 2.43 13.49 -11.51
CA LEU A 177 3.35 14.63 -11.49
C LEU A 177 3.93 14.96 -12.86
N ASP A 178 4.16 13.96 -13.73
CA ASP A 178 4.79 14.23 -15.03
C ASP A 178 4.04 15.33 -15.82
N ALA A 179 2.70 15.31 -15.80
CA ALA A 179 1.88 16.34 -16.43
C ALA A 179 1.77 17.67 -15.64
N ALA A 180 2.25 17.70 -14.39
CA ALA A 180 2.14 18.86 -13.52
C ALA A 180 3.47 19.59 -13.30
N ARG A 181 4.62 18.92 -13.57
CA ARG A 181 5.96 19.42 -13.23
C ARG A 181 6.29 20.80 -13.78
N ASP A 182 5.79 21.12 -14.97
CA ASP A 182 6.07 22.40 -15.64
C ASP A 182 5.17 23.56 -15.17
N ARG A 183 4.28 23.31 -14.22
CA ARG A 183 3.43 24.38 -13.66
C ARG A 183 4.25 25.33 -12.81
N PRO A 184 4.19 26.65 -13.05
CA PRO A 184 5.02 27.62 -12.34
C PRO A 184 4.66 27.75 -10.84
N ASN A 185 3.47 27.32 -10.45
CA ASN A 185 2.96 27.34 -9.08
C ASN A 185 3.19 26.03 -8.31
N LEU A 186 3.83 25.00 -8.92
CA LEU A 186 4.22 23.76 -8.25
C LEU A 186 5.74 23.73 -8.05
N THR A 187 6.16 23.60 -6.80
CA THR A 187 7.57 23.38 -6.42
C THR A 187 7.74 21.98 -5.86
N ILE A 188 8.64 21.19 -6.43
CA ILE A 188 8.99 19.84 -5.92
C ILE A 188 10.38 19.90 -5.29
N VAL A 189 10.49 19.48 -4.03
CA VAL A 189 11.75 19.50 -3.25
C VAL A 189 12.05 18.09 -2.78
N ASP A 190 13.04 17.47 -3.39
CA ASP A 190 13.50 16.11 -3.08
C ASP A 190 14.59 16.07 -1.99
N ARG A 191 14.93 14.84 -1.53
CA ARG A 191 15.99 14.60 -0.51
C ARG A 191 15.84 15.49 0.71
N THR A 192 14.61 15.76 1.11
CA THR A 192 14.26 16.69 2.18
C THR A 192 13.30 16.01 3.15
N LEU A 193 13.82 15.68 4.33
CA LEU A 193 13.06 15.01 5.39
C LEU A 193 12.31 16.05 6.23
N VAL A 194 10.99 16.00 6.23
CA VAL A 194 10.19 16.80 7.16
C VAL A 194 10.29 16.19 8.57
N ASP A 195 10.68 17.02 9.51
CA ASP A 195 10.88 16.67 10.90
C ASP A 195 9.56 16.76 11.68
N ARG A 196 9.03 17.96 11.78
CA ARG A 196 7.82 18.29 12.53
C ARG A 196 7.14 19.54 11.97
N LEU A 197 5.90 19.76 12.36
CA LEU A 197 5.17 20.99 12.10
C LEU A 197 5.80 22.17 12.87
N ASP A 198 5.73 23.36 12.30
CA ASP A 198 5.98 24.62 12.99
C ASP A 198 4.65 25.18 13.48
N LEU A 199 4.50 25.31 14.78
CA LEU A 199 3.25 25.66 15.44
C LEU A 199 3.37 27.00 16.19
N ASP A 200 2.34 27.85 16.06
CA ASP A 200 2.08 29.01 16.90
C ASP A 200 0.80 28.72 17.72
N GLY A 201 0.99 28.31 18.98
CA GLY A 201 -0.07 27.66 19.72
C GLY A 201 -0.51 26.36 19.04
N THR A 202 -1.76 26.30 18.58
CA THR A 202 -2.30 25.17 17.82
C THR A 202 -2.41 25.44 16.31
N ARG A 203 -1.91 26.58 15.83
CA ARG A 203 -1.95 26.94 14.41
C ARG A 203 -0.64 26.58 13.72
N VAL A 204 -0.74 25.89 12.61
CA VAL A 204 0.41 25.55 11.73
C VAL A 204 0.83 26.79 10.93
N ARG A 205 2.16 27.02 10.85
CA ARG A 205 2.78 28.02 9.99
C ARG A 205 3.63 27.39 8.89
N GLY A 206 3.77 26.07 8.89
CA GLY A 206 4.59 25.31 7.98
C GLY A 206 5.21 24.10 8.64
N ALA A 207 6.35 23.65 8.13
CA ALA A 207 7.07 22.53 8.72
C ALA A 207 8.59 22.73 8.70
N TRP A 208 9.26 22.21 9.74
CA TRP A 208 10.70 22.09 9.78
C TRP A 208 11.16 20.90 8.95
N ALA A 209 12.11 21.13 8.07
CA ALA A 209 12.64 20.12 7.19
C ALA A 209 14.17 20.08 7.25
N VAL A 210 14.74 18.89 7.03
CA VAL A 210 16.18 18.64 7.02
C VAL A 210 16.63 18.23 5.62
N ARG A 211 17.55 18.99 5.04
CA ARG A 211 18.17 18.71 3.75
C ARG A 211 19.70 18.84 3.87
N ALA A 212 20.42 17.81 3.50
CA ALA A 212 21.90 17.77 3.59
C ALA A 212 22.44 18.22 4.96
N GLY A 213 21.79 17.79 6.05
CA GLY A 213 22.16 18.12 7.44
C GLY A 213 21.76 19.52 7.90
N ARG A 214 21.19 20.37 7.04
CA ARG A 214 20.70 21.70 7.39
C ARG A 214 19.19 21.65 7.62
N ARG A 215 18.75 22.28 8.70
CA ARG A 215 17.34 22.43 9.06
C ARG A 215 16.83 23.80 8.64
N ASP A 216 15.78 23.81 7.85
CA ASP A 216 15.13 25.03 7.37
C ASP A 216 13.61 24.93 7.60
N LEU A 217 12.96 26.08 7.82
CA LEU A 217 11.51 26.19 7.87
C LEU A 217 10.96 26.39 6.45
N ILE A 218 9.96 25.59 6.10
CA ILE A 218 9.14 25.80 4.89
C ILE A 218 7.81 26.36 5.36
N GLU A 219 7.58 27.65 5.12
CA GLU A 219 6.36 28.35 5.53
C GLU A 219 5.21 28.06 4.56
N ALA A 220 4.02 27.78 5.10
CA ALA A 220 2.82 27.52 4.31
C ALA A 220 1.55 27.87 5.09
N GLY A 221 0.49 28.22 4.37
CA GLY A 221 -0.83 28.46 4.94
C GLY A 221 -1.48 27.19 5.50
N ARG A 222 -1.25 26.04 4.83
CA ARG A 222 -1.69 24.72 5.28
C ARG A 222 -0.58 23.68 5.07
N THR A 223 -0.54 22.67 5.94
CA THR A 223 0.36 21.53 5.77
C THR A 223 -0.45 20.23 5.68
N LEU A 224 -0.23 19.50 4.58
CA LEU A 224 -0.94 18.29 4.21
C LEU A 224 0.01 17.11 4.38
N LEU A 225 -0.16 16.31 5.43
CA LEU A 225 0.67 15.15 5.71
C LEU A 225 0.27 13.99 4.80
N CYS A 226 1.23 13.50 4.01
CA CYS A 226 1.14 12.39 3.08
C CYS A 226 2.30 11.39 3.26
N GLY A 227 2.83 11.30 4.49
CA GLY A 227 3.95 10.43 4.85
C GLY A 227 3.58 8.95 5.02
N GLY A 228 2.32 8.58 4.77
CA GLY A 228 1.81 7.22 4.92
C GLY A 228 1.62 6.80 6.37
N ALA A 229 1.22 5.54 6.57
CA ALA A 229 0.83 5.01 7.88
C ALA A 229 1.95 5.06 8.94
N TYR A 230 3.19 5.23 8.55
CA TYR A 230 4.32 5.34 9.47
C TYR A 230 4.83 6.78 9.63
N GLY A 231 4.93 7.52 8.52
CA GLY A 231 5.52 8.86 8.53
C GLY A 231 4.58 9.94 9.07
N SER A 232 3.31 9.93 8.67
CA SER A 232 2.33 10.95 9.10
C SER A 232 2.14 10.99 10.61
N PRO A 233 1.88 9.85 11.31
CA PRO A 233 1.79 9.87 12.76
C PRO A 233 3.13 10.27 13.43
N ALA A 234 4.28 9.83 12.88
CA ALA A 234 5.57 10.18 13.45
C ALA A 234 5.86 11.69 13.38
N ILE A 235 5.42 12.39 12.33
CA ILE A 235 5.52 13.85 12.23
C ILE A 235 4.61 14.51 13.26
N LEU A 236 3.36 14.08 13.42
CA LEU A 236 2.44 14.59 14.43
C LEU A 236 3.01 14.42 15.86
N LEU A 237 3.50 13.21 16.19
CA LEU A 237 4.11 12.92 17.48
C LEU A 237 5.31 13.84 17.76
N ARG A 238 6.24 14.02 16.80
CA ARG A 238 7.38 14.94 16.97
C ARG A 238 6.95 16.41 17.09
N SER A 239 5.75 16.75 16.61
CA SER A 239 5.16 18.08 16.72
C SER A 239 4.47 18.33 18.07
N GLY A 240 4.48 17.37 18.99
CA GLY A 240 3.75 17.48 20.25
C GLY A 240 2.25 17.17 20.12
N ILE A 241 1.82 16.53 19.05
CA ILE A 241 0.42 16.15 18.79
C ILE A 241 0.31 14.63 18.91
N GLY A 242 -0.28 14.16 20.03
CA GLY A 242 -0.36 12.73 20.32
C GLY A 242 -0.61 12.44 21.79
N PRO A 243 -0.43 11.18 22.26
CA PRO A 243 -0.63 10.82 23.66
C PRO A 243 0.31 11.61 24.59
N ALA A 244 -0.21 12.55 25.37
CA ALA A 244 0.59 13.48 26.17
C ALA A 244 1.58 12.77 27.10
N GLY A 245 1.14 11.67 27.77
CA GLY A 245 2.01 10.90 28.66
C GLY A 245 3.20 10.25 27.96
N ASP A 246 3.02 9.80 26.71
CA ASP A 246 4.08 9.16 25.91
C ASP A 246 5.08 10.21 25.43
N LEU A 247 4.58 11.36 24.98
CA LEU A 247 5.41 12.48 24.52
C LEU A 247 6.31 13.01 25.63
N LEU A 248 5.75 13.23 26.83
CA LEU A 248 6.53 13.68 27.99
C LEU A 248 7.65 12.71 28.39
N ARG A 249 7.43 11.40 28.25
CA ARG A 249 8.46 10.37 28.56
C ARG A 249 9.70 10.47 27.68
N ILE A 250 9.57 11.02 26.46
CA ILE A 250 10.66 11.21 25.51
C ILE A 250 11.11 12.67 25.38
N GLY A 251 10.64 13.55 26.29
CA GLY A 251 11.04 14.94 26.35
C GLY A 251 10.39 15.85 25.31
N ILE A 252 9.27 15.46 24.73
CA ILE A 252 8.47 16.29 23.84
C ILE A 252 7.32 16.90 24.63
N GLU A 253 7.23 18.25 24.61
CA GLU A 253 6.13 18.99 25.27
C GLU A 253 4.84 18.78 24.46
N PRO A 254 3.76 18.29 25.08
CA PRO A 254 2.49 18.11 24.36
C PRO A 254 1.85 19.46 24.00
N VAL A 255 1.49 19.65 22.75
CA VAL A 255 0.71 20.79 22.24
C VAL A 255 -0.77 20.43 22.23
N VAL A 256 -1.10 19.23 21.74
CA VAL A 256 -2.46 18.69 21.71
C VAL A 256 -2.42 17.25 22.19
N ASP A 257 -3.15 16.94 23.27
CA ASP A 257 -3.36 15.56 23.72
C ASP A 257 -4.34 14.86 22.80
N LEU A 258 -3.82 14.02 21.89
CA LEU A 258 -4.58 13.31 20.87
C LEU A 258 -4.18 11.83 20.86
N PRO A 259 -4.73 11.03 21.79
CA PRO A 259 -4.29 9.65 22.02
C PRO A 259 -4.39 8.70 20.84
N GLY A 260 -5.21 9.04 19.82
CA GLY A 260 -5.37 8.21 18.61
C GLY A 260 -4.19 8.27 17.64
N VAL A 261 -3.28 9.24 17.78
CA VAL A 261 -2.13 9.36 16.86
C VAL A 261 -1.19 8.18 17.02
N GLY A 262 -0.98 7.45 15.92
CA GLY A 262 -0.14 6.26 15.86
C GLY A 262 -0.84 4.98 16.27
N GLU A 263 -2.00 5.02 16.91
CA GLU A 263 -2.81 3.84 17.24
C GLU A 263 -3.56 3.32 15.99
N ASN A 264 -4.22 2.17 16.11
CA ASN A 264 -5.03 1.57 15.04
C ASN A 264 -4.24 1.16 13.77
N LEU A 265 -2.96 0.81 13.90
CA LEU A 265 -2.20 0.27 12.76
C LEU A 265 -2.78 -1.08 12.33
N GLN A 266 -3.34 -1.13 11.13
CA GLN A 266 -3.85 -2.34 10.51
C GLN A 266 -3.00 -2.70 9.29
N ASN A 267 -2.88 -3.99 8.99
CA ASN A 267 -2.18 -4.49 7.82
C ASN A 267 -2.75 -5.85 7.41
N HIS A 268 -2.60 -6.24 6.16
CA HIS A 268 -2.98 -7.56 5.68
C HIS A 268 -1.87 -8.58 5.94
N TRP A 269 -2.19 -9.66 6.66
CA TRP A 269 -1.26 -10.75 6.94
C TRP A 269 -1.39 -11.83 5.90
N THR A 270 -0.27 -12.43 5.53
CA THR A 270 -0.22 -13.48 4.50
C THR A 270 0.37 -14.78 5.03
N ALA A 271 -0.03 -15.88 4.41
CA ALA A 271 0.64 -17.18 4.46
C ALA A 271 0.73 -17.72 3.02
N ARG A 272 1.38 -18.89 2.81
CA ARG A 272 1.60 -19.36 1.44
C ARG A 272 1.70 -20.87 1.33
N ALA A 273 1.32 -21.40 0.17
CA ALA A 273 1.69 -22.73 -0.32
C ALA A 273 2.75 -22.57 -1.41
N MET A 274 3.89 -23.24 -1.27
CA MET A 274 4.94 -23.26 -2.28
C MET A 274 4.60 -24.27 -3.38
N VAL A 275 4.93 -23.95 -4.62
CA VAL A 275 4.67 -24.82 -5.77
C VAL A 275 5.96 -25.04 -6.55
N GLU A 276 6.37 -26.28 -6.62
CA GLU A 276 7.50 -26.69 -7.44
C GLU A 276 7.02 -26.93 -8.87
N PRO A 277 7.47 -26.15 -9.87
CA PRO A 277 7.04 -26.30 -11.25
C PRO A 277 7.60 -27.56 -11.89
N GLY A 278 6.76 -28.31 -12.60
CA GLY A 278 7.21 -29.41 -13.46
C GLY A 278 7.90 -28.92 -14.74
N PRO A 279 8.52 -29.83 -15.52
CA PRO A 279 9.30 -29.48 -16.69
C PRO A 279 8.54 -28.62 -17.72
N GLU A 280 7.28 -28.93 -17.96
CA GLU A 280 6.46 -28.20 -18.94
C GLU A 280 6.16 -26.77 -18.48
N LEU A 281 5.82 -26.59 -17.19
CA LEU A 281 5.58 -25.26 -16.62
C LEU A 281 6.87 -24.43 -16.61
N ARG A 282 8.02 -25.02 -16.24
CA ARG A 282 9.34 -24.36 -16.34
C ARG A 282 9.64 -23.91 -17.75
N ARG A 283 9.38 -24.76 -18.74
CA ARG A 283 9.60 -24.43 -20.15
C ARG A 283 8.76 -23.22 -20.60
N ARG A 284 7.47 -23.19 -20.22
CA ARG A 284 6.56 -22.07 -20.54
C ARG A 284 7.01 -20.77 -19.88
N ILE A 285 7.31 -20.82 -18.59
CA ILE A 285 7.81 -19.65 -17.84
C ILE A 285 9.14 -19.17 -18.43
N GLY A 286 10.06 -20.07 -18.78
CA GLY A 286 11.32 -19.71 -19.42
C GLY A 286 11.15 -19.05 -20.79
N ALA A 287 10.17 -19.49 -21.60
CA ALA A 287 9.84 -18.86 -22.87
C ALA A 287 9.25 -17.44 -22.66
N GLU A 288 8.41 -17.26 -21.66
CA GLU A 288 7.84 -15.96 -21.26
C GLU A 288 8.94 -15.01 -20.76
N ALA A 289 9.84 -15.50 -19.90
CA ALA A 289 10.99 -14.73 -19.43
C ALA A 289 11.88 -14.24 -20.58
N ALA A 290 12.11 -15.09 -21.58
CA ALA A 290 12.88 -14.74 -22.78
C ALA A 290 12.15 -13.74 -23.71
N ALA A 291 10.83 -13.67 -23.64
CA ALA A 291 10.00 -12.80 -24.48
C ALA A 291 9.76 -11.40 -23.89
N GLY A 292 10.21 -11.11 -22.67
CA GLY A 292 10.04 -9.77 -22.08
C GLY A 292 9.87 -9.76 -20.57
N GLY A 293 9.77 -10.90 -19.94
CA GLY A 293 9.66 -11.04 -18.50
C GLY A 293 8.40 -11.74 -18.02
N VAL A 294 8.46 -12.30 -16.82
CA VAL A 294 7.35 -12.96 -16.14
C VAL A 294 6.77 -11.99 -15.11
N HIS A 295 5.50 -11.69 -15.24
CA HIS A 295 4.83 -10.85 -14.26
C HIS A 295 4.73 -11.54 -12.89
N MET A 296 5.04 -10.80 -11.83
CA MET A 296 5.01 -11.33 -10.48
C MET A 296 3.59 -11.70 -10.01
N ALA A 297 2.59 -10.89 -10.38
CA ALA A 297 1.19 -11.06 -9.98
C ALA A 297 0.25 -11.05 -11.20
N GLY A 298 -0.93 -11.64 -11.09
CA GLY A 298 -1.89 -11.71 -12.20
C GLY A 298 -3.27 -12.18 -11.77
N THR A 299 -3.37 -13.44 -11.33
CA THR A 299 -4.62 -14.08 -10.93
C THR A 299 -4.87 -13.87 -9.43
N VAL A 300 -6.10 -13.50 -9.08
CA VAL A 300 -6.59 -13.35 -7.71
C VAL A 300 -7.85 -14.18 -7.52
N VAL A 301 -7.93 -14.86 -6.39
CA VAL A 301 -9.14 -15.52 -5.90
C VAL A 301 -9.65 -14.73 -4.71
N LYS A 302 -10.92 -14.32 -4.75
CA LYS A 302 -11.67 -13.85 -3.58
C LYS A 302 -12.35 -15.04 -2.93
N ALA A 303 -12.12 -15.24 -1.63
CA ALA A 303 -12.72 -16.33 -0.88
C ALA A 303 -13.24 -15.83 0.47
N ALA A 304 -14.19 -16.57 1.04
CA ALA A 304 -14.71 -16.32 2.37
C ALA A 304 -14.16 -17.38 3.34
N SER A 305 -13.64 -16.95 4.50
CA SER A 305 -13.37 -17.85 5.61
C SER A 305 -14.67 -18.26 6.29
N SER A 306 -14.59 -19.24 7.19
CA SER A 306 -15.72 -19.68 8.02
C SER A 306 -16.26 -18.58 8.94
N ARG A 307 -15.54 -17.49 9.12
CA ARG A 307 -15.90 -16.34 9.95
C ARG A 307 -16.26 -15.08 9.15
N CYS A 308 -16.22 -15.18 7.82
CA CYS A 308 -16.59 -14.09 6.95
C CYS A 308 -18.10 -13.80 7.02
N GLU A 309 -18.46 -12.53 6.97
CA GLU A 309 -19.85 -12.11 6.90
C GLU A 309 -20.50 -12.63 5.61
N PRO A 310 -21.76 -13.09 5.67
CA PRO A 310 -22.46 -13.55 4.48
C PRO A 310 -22.50 -12.50 3.35
N GLY A 311 -22.19 -12.93 2.12
CA GLY A 311 -22.19 -12.04 0.96
C GLY A 311 -20.91 -11.21 0.81
N LEU A 312 -19.89 -11.43 1.64
CA LEU A 312 -18.59 -10.79 1.54
C LEU A 312 -17.47 -11.83 1.35
N TRP A 313 -16.25 -11.34 1.21
CA TRP A 313 -15.02 -12.13 1.24
C TRP A 313 -14.05 -11.50 2.24
N ASP A 314 -13.18 -12.30 2.82
CA ASP A 314 -12.14 -11.83 3.74
C ASP A 314 -10.78 -12.47 3.45
N LEU A 315 -10.69 -13.25 2.37
CA LEU A 315 -9.47 -13.86 1.91
C LEU A 315 -9.17 -13.45 0.46
N HIS A 316 -7.94 -13.06 0.18
CA HIS A 316 -7.36 -13.11 -1.16
C HIS A 316 -6.41 -14.29 -1.25
N LEU A 317 -6.50 -15.06 -2.35
CA LEU A 317 -5.42 -15.94 -2.75
C LEU A 317 -4.87 -15.42 -4.08
N PHE A 318 -3.57 -15.36 -4.20
CA PHE A 318 -2.95 -14.78 -5.39
C PHE A 318 -1.71 -15.56 -5.80
N ALA A 319 -1.62 -15.79 -7.11
CA ALA A 319 -0.47 -16.44 -7.71
C ALA A 319 0.72 -15.48 -7.72
N ILE A 320 1.89 -15.96 -7.26
CA ILE A 320 3.13 -15.19 -7.31
C ILE A 320 4.18 -16.00 -8.06
N ALA A 321 4.85 -15.34 -9.02
CA ALA A 321 6.07 -15.80 -9.65
C ALA A 321 7.20 -14.84 -9.25
N TRP A 322 8.07 -15.28 -8.34
CA TRP A 322 9.16 -14.46 -7.84
C TRP A 322 10.46 -14.80 -8.56
N GLY A 323 11.01 -13.85 -9.31
CA GLY A 323 12.29 -14.04 -10.00
C GLY A 323 13.46 -14.17 -9.01
N VAL A 324 14.26 -15.22 -9.19
CA VAL A 324 15.47 -15.44 -8.39
C VAL A 324 16.61 -14.58 -8.91
N ARG A 325 17.37 -13.96 -8.01
CA ARG A 325 18.58 -13.18 -8.33
C ARG A 325 19.79 -13.87 -7.75
N ASP A 326 20.94 -13.74 -8.44
CA ASP A 326 22.25 -14.15 -7.92
C ASP A 326 22.76 -13.18 -6.82
N ASP A 327 23.91 -13.50 -6.23
CA ASP A 327 24.55 -12.68 -5.19
C ASP A 327 24.92 -11.26 -5.69
N GLY A 328 24.99 -11.05 -6.99
CA GLY A 328 25.20 -9.74 -7.62
C GLY A 328 23.89 -9.01 -7.97
N GLY A 329 22.75 -9.55 -7.58
CA GLY A 329 21.43 -8.99 -7.86
C GLY A 329 20.92 -9.19 -9.29
N ARG A 330 21.58 -10.03 -10.11
CA ARG A 330 21.20 -10.29 -11.50
C ARG A 330 20.12 -11.38 -11.55
N PRO A 331 19.10 -11.24 -12.43
CA PRO A 331 18.11 -12.30 -12.63
C PRO A 331 18.80 -13.61 -13.10
N THR A 332 18.48 -14.71 -12.42
CA THR A 332 18.99 -16.06 -12.80
C THR A 332 18.16 -16.71 -13.90
N GLY A 333 16.96 -16.19 -14.20
CA GLY A 333 15.97 -16.83 -15.05
C GLY A 333 15.16 -17.93 -14.34
N GLU A 334 15.42 -18.17 -13.07
CA GLU A 334 14.64 -19.07 -12.23
C GLU A 334 13.52 -18.31 -11.49
N TYR A 335 12.44 -19.02 -11.17
CA TYR A 335 11.29 -18.44 -10.49
C TYR A 335 10.85 -19.34 -9.35
N VAL A 336 10.61 -18.73 -8.19
CA VAL A 336 9.91 -19.33 -7.05
C VAL A 336 8.43 -19.09 -7.23
N LEU A 337 7.65 -20.17 -7.34
CA LEU A 337 6.21 -20.12 -7.51
C LEU A 337 5.50 -20.38 -6.19
N ARG A 338 4.48 -19.59 -5.92
CA ARG A 338 3.65 -19.78 -4.73
C ARG A 338 2.22 -19.30 -4.96
N ILE A 339 1.29 -19.88 -4.24
CA ILE A 339 -0.05 -19.35 -4.04
C ILE A 339 -0.07 -18.79 -2.62
N ALA A 340 -0.03 -17.47 -2.52
CA ALA A 340 -0.15 -16.79 -1.25
C ALA A 340 -1.62 -16.61 -0.92
N THR A 341 -1.95 -16.63 0.38
CA THR A 341 -3.25 -16.24 0.91
C THR A 341 -3.08 -15.05 1.84
N SER A 342 -4.07 -14.19 1.91
CA SER A 342 -4.09 -13.04 2.81
C SER A 342 -5.43 -12.94 3.50
N ILE A 343 -5.41 -12.72 4.83
CA ILE A 343 -6.59 -12.26 5.57
C ILE A 343 -6.75 -10.75 5.35
N LEU A 344 -7.95 -10.32 4.93
CA LEU A 344 -8.23 -8.93 4.51
C LEU A 344 -8.97 -8.10 5.56
N ARG A 345 -9.51 -8.73 6.59
CA ARG A 345 -10.14 -8.06 7.74
C ARG A 345 -9.53 -8.59 9.03
N PRO A 346 -8.23 -8.34 9.27
CA PRO A 346 -7.59 -8.76 10.49
C PRO A 346 -8.21 -8.06 11.71
N ARG A 347 -8.26 -8.77 12.83
CA ARG A 347 -8.67 -8.25 14.14
C ARG A 347 -7.49 -7.75 14.94
N SER A 348 -6.30 -8.22 14.61
CA SER A 348 -5.06 -7.74 15.19
C SER A 348 -4.80 -6.29 14.79
N VAL A 349 -4.56 -5.45 15.79
CA VAL A 349 -4.31 -4.01 15.62
C VAL A 349 -3.03 -3.65 16.34
N GLY A 350 -2.12 -3.01 15.63
CA GLY A 350 -0.84 -2.53 16.12
C GLY A 350 -0.83 -1.02 16.35
N ARG A 351 0.38 -0.47 16.41
CA ARG A 351 0.62 0.96 16.62
C ARG A 351 1.96 1.43 16.07
N VAL A 352 2.08 2.72 15.86
CA VAL A 352 3.32 3.43 15.54
C VAL A 352 3.63 4.42 16.66
N THR A 353 4.85 4.36 17.18
CA THR A 353 5.32 5.29 18.21
C THR A 353 6.68 5.85 17.82
N ILE A 354 7.16 6.84 18.56
CA ILE A 354 8.52 7.36 18.42
C ILE A 354 9.27 7.20 19.75
N SER A 355 10.55 6.96 19.69
CA SER A 355 11.44 6.84 20.85
C SER A 355 12.31 8.08 21.06
N SER A 356 12.29 9.03 20.12
CA SER A 356 13.14 10.21 20.11
C SER A 356 12.48 11.35 19.33
N ALA A 357 12.85 12.57 19.67
CA ALA A 357 12.52 13.78 18.89
C ALA A 357 13.42 13.93 17.64
N ASP A 358 14.44 13.11 17.46
CA ASP A 358 15.32 13.15 16.30
C ASP A 358 14.57 12.59 15.05
N PRO A 359 14.40 13.38 13.97
CA PRO A 359 13.73 12.91 12.75
C PRO A 359 14.49 11.79 12.00
N ALA A 360 15.79 11.63 12.28
CA ALA A 360 16.59 10.54 11.72
C ALA A 360 16.34 9.21 12.45
N ALA A 361 15.80 9.24 13.66
CA ALA A 361 15.40 8.03 14.37
C ALA A 361 14.13 7.46 13.73
N ALA A 362 14.19 6.19 13.34
CA ALA A 362 13.04 5.49 12.78
C ALA A 362 11.88 5.43 13.80
N PRO A 363 10.62 5.52 13.37
CA PRO A 363 9.49 5.22 14.24
C PRO A 363 9.54 3.76 14.69
N ALA A 364 9.08 3.49 15.89
CA ALA A 364 8.89 2.13 16.38
C ALA A 364 7.52 1.62 15.87
N ILE A 365 7.56 0.57 15.06
CA ILE A 365 6.40 -0.01 14.40
C ILE A 365 6.10 -1.35 15.06
N ASP A 366 5.00 -1.43 15.79
CA ASP A 366 4.52 -2.65 16.45
C ASP A 366 3.25 -3.12 15.75
N HIS A 367 3.38 -4.06 14.85
CA HIS A 367 2.26 -4.58 14.08
C HIS A 367 1.31 -5.46 14.87
N ARG A 368 1.76 -6.09 15.96
CA ARG A 368 0.99 -7.07 16.74
C ARG A 368 0.30 -8.13 15.88
N ALA A 369 1.01 -8.61 14.85
CA ALA A 369 0.46 -9.61 13.95
C ALA A 369 -0.05 -10.85 14.71
N LEU A 370 -1.24 -11.34 14.31
CA LEU A 370 -1.88 -12.52 14.94
C LEU A 370 -2.09 -12.41 16.46
N SER A 371 -2.20 -11.19 16.99
CA SER A 371 -2.38 -10.93 18.43
C SER A 371 -3.85 -10.91 18.87
N ASP A 372 -4.77 -11.14 17.97
CA ASP A 372 -6.19 -11.20 18.27
C ASP A 372 -6.49 -12.33 19.26
N PRO A 373 -7.25 -12.07 20.37
CA PRO A 373 -7.38 -13.01 21.47
C PRO A 373 -8.12 -14.32 21.09
N ASP A 374 -8.95 -14.27 20.05
CA ASP A 374 -9.75 -15.41 19.59
C ASP A 374 -9.01 -16.27 18.54
N GLY A 375 -7.81 -15.89 18.11
CA GLY A 375 -7.03 -16.55 17.06
C GLY A 375 -7.78 -16.61 15.72
N ALA A 376 -8.62 -15.60 15.44
CA ALA A 376 -9.42 -15.53 14.22
C ALA A 376 -8.54 -15.30 13.00
N ASP A 377 -7.53 -14.43 13.12
CA ASP A 377 -6.62 -14.08 12.02
C ASP A 377 -5.81 -15.29 11.58
N LEU A 378 -5.25 -16.03 12.54
CA LEU A 378 -4.53 -17.27 12.24
C LEU A 378 -5.48 -18.34 11.68
N GLY A 379 -6.72 -18.41 12.17
CA GLY A 379 -7.74 -19.33 11.65
C GLY A 379 -8.06 -19.04 10.19
N GLY A 380 -8.33 -17.78 9.84
CA GLY A 380 -8.59 -17.37 8.46
C GLY A 380 -7.41 -17.65 7.52
N LEU A 381 -6.17 -17.35 7.97
CA LEU A 381 -4.97 -17.70 7.21
C LEU A 381 -4.82 -19.21 7.00
N ALA A 382 -5.12 -20.03 8.01
CA ALA A 382 -5.07 -21.49 7.90
C ALA A 382 -6.08 -22.01 6.88
N GLU A 383 -7.32 -21.49 6.89
CA GLU A 383 -8.32 -21.83 5.87
C GLU A 383 -7.85 -21.42 4.47
N GLY A 384 -7.27 -20.21 4.34
CA GLY A 384 -6.67 -19.74 3.11
C GLY A 384 -5.53 -20.63 2.61
N VAL A 385 -4.65 -21.11 3.47
CA VAL A 385 -3.61 -22.11 3.12
C VAL A 385 -4.27 -23.39 2.61
N GLY A 386 -5.34 -23.87 3.26
CA GLY A 386 -6.11 -25.03 2.79
C GLY A 386 -6.65 -24.83 1.38
N HIS A 387 -7.18 -23.66 1.07
CA HIS A 387 -7.59 -23.30 -0.30
C HIS A 387 -6.41 -23.26 -1.27
N ALA A 388 -5.27 -22.65 -0.88
CA ALA A 388 -4.07 -22.59 -1.71
C ALA A 388 -3.54 -23.97 -2.07
N VAL A 389 -3.49 -24.91 -1.09
CA VAL A 389 -3.09 -26.31 -1.30
C VAL A 389 -4.08 -27.02 -2.23
N ARG A 390 -5.39 -26.81 -2.06
CA ARG A 390 -6.42 -27.39 -2.94
C ARG A 390 -6.25 -26.92 -4.38
N ILE A 391 -6.03 -25.62 -4.62
CA ILE A 391 -5.76 -25.08 -5.94
C ILE A 391 -4.46 -25.64 -6.51
N ALA A 392 -3.37 -25.64 -5.73
CA ALA A 392 -2.07 -26.15 -6.18
C ALA A 392 -2.11 -27.65 -6.53
N SER A 393 -3.04 -28.41 -5.92
CA SER A 393 -3.26 -29.83 -6.18
C SER A 393 -4.28 -30.14 -7.29
N ALA A 394 -4.80 -29.12 -7.99
CA ALA A 394 -5.80 -29.31 -9.04
C ALA A 394 -5.24 -30.02 -10.28
N PRO A 395 -6.10 -30.69 -11.07
CA PRO A 395 -5.66 -31.47 -12.23
C PRO A 395 -4.87 -30.66 -13.26
N SER A 396 -5.21 -29.41 -13.52
CA SER A 396 -4.51 -28.51 -14.46
C SER A 396 -3.05 -28.34 -14.08
N LEU A 397 -2.73 -28.06 -12.83
CA LEU A 397 -1.35 -27.92 -12.36
C LEU A 397 -0.62 -29.27 -12.32
N ARG A 398 -1.28 -30.35 -11.90
CA ARG A 398 -0.70 -31.70 -11.95
C ARG A 398 -0.34 -32.14 -13.36
N ARG A 399 -1.16 -31.82 -14.37
CA ARG A 399 -0.86 -32.11 -15.80
C ARG A 399 0.40 -31.37 -16.28
N LEU A 400 0.73 -30.23 -15.70
CA LEU A 400 1.97 -29.50 -15.95
C LEU A 400 3.16 -30.03 -15.13
N GLY A 401 2.96 -31.11 -14.37
CA GLY A 401 3.95 -31.70 -13.49
C GLY A 401 4.26 -30.91 -12.24
N ALA A 402 3.44 -29.92 -11.89
CA ALA A 402 3.62 -29.13 -10.70
C ALA A 402 3.29 -29.97 -9.44
N THR A 403 4.07 -29.78 -8.39
CA THR A 403 3.86 -30.36 -7.07
C THR A 403 3.80 -29.28 -6.01
N VAL A 404 2.97 -29.47 -5.00
CA VAL A 404 2.86 -28.52 -3.89
C VAL A 404 3.71 -29.01 -2.72
N GLU A 405 4.51 -28.14 -2.14
CA GLU A 405 5.02 -28.32 -0.79
C GLU A 405 3.85 -28.09 0.16
N ALA A 406 3.14 -29.18 0.45
CA ALA A 406 2.01 -29.13 1.37
C ALA A 406 2.51 -29.02 2.82
N PRO A 407 1.72 -28.42 3.72
CA PRO A 407 1.91 -28.61 5.15
C PRO A 407 1.92 -30.11 5.44
N THR A 408 2.76 -30.53 6.40
CA THR A 408 2.93 -31.92 6.79
C THR A 408 1.62 -32.60 7.24
N ALA A 409 0.60 -31.79 7.60
CA ALA A 409 -0.75 -32.27 7.87
C ALA A 409 -1.77 -31.25 7.32
N THR A 410 -2.79 -31.76 6.62
CA THR A 410 -3.96 -30.97 6.16
C THR A 410 -5.07 -30.89 7.22
N THR A 411 -4.77 -31.27 8.47
CA THR A 411 -5.64 -31.02 9.63
C THR A 411 -5.65 -29.53 9.97
N GLU A 412 -6.69 -29.06 10.66
CA GLU A 412 -6.77 -27.66 11.09
C GLU A 412 -5.52 -27.23 11.88
N ALA A 413 -5.05 -28.07 12.81
CA ALA A 413 -3.84 -27.79 13.59
C ALA A 413 -2.59 -27.66 12.70
N GLY A 414 -2.39 -28.57 11.74
CA GLY A 414 -1.25 -28.50 10.81
C GLY A 414 -1.31 -27.30 9.87
N LEU A 415 -2.51 -26.90 9.42
CA LEU A 415 -2.69 -25.70 8.61
C LEU A 415 -2.39 -24.42 9.43
N ARG A 416 -2.80 -24.35 10.69
CA ARG A 416 -2.49 -23.25 11.60
C ARG A 416 -0.98 -23.15 11.87
N GLU A 417 -0.32 -24.27 12.14
CA GLU A 417 1.14 -24.31 12.32
C GLU A 417 1.87 -23.80 11.06
N HIS A 418 1.47 -24.30 9.88
CA HIS A 418 2.04 -23.86 8.62
C HIS A 418 1.79 -22.38 8.34
N ALA A 419 0.59 -21.88 8.58
CA ALA A 419 0.24 -20.47 8.42
C ALA A 419 1.10 -19.56 9.31
N ALA A 420 1.26 -19.95 10.59
CA ALA A 420 2.12 -19.23 11.53
C ALA A 420 3.60 -19.26 11.11
N ALA A 421 4.12 -20.42 10.70
CA ALA A 421 5.52 -20.57 10.25
C ALA A 421 5.82 -19.85 8.94
N SER A 422 4.80 -19.61 8.08
CA SER A 422 4.92 -18.92 6.82
C SER A 422 4.36 -17.50 6.83
N LEU A 423 4.14 -16.93 8.03
CA LEU A 423 3.60 -15.59 8.19
C LEU A 423 4.41 -14.56 7.40
N GLY A 424 3.71 -13.72 6.69
CA GLY A 424 4.24 -12.61 5.92
C GLY A 424 3.31 -11.41 5.93
N CYS A 425 3.70 -10.36 5.22
CA CYS A 425 2.96 -9.12 5.10
C CYS A 425 2.56 -8.89 3.64
N TYR A 426 1.40 -8.25 3.42
CA TYR A 426 0.95 -7.82 2.10
C TYR A 426 1.35 -6.36 1.80
N PHE A 427 2.00 -5.69 2.78
CA PHE A 427 2.49 -4.31 2.68
C PHE A 427 1.39 -3.26 2.50
N HIS A 428 0.33 -3.38 3.27
CA HIS A 428 -0.84 -2.50 3.23
C HIS A 428 -1.10 -1.78 4.56
N PRO A 429 -0.10 -1.12 5.20
CA PRO A 429 -0.32 -0.45 6.48
C PRO A 429 -1.27 0.74 6.32
N VAL A 430 -2.27 0.84 7.22
CA VAL A 430 -3.26 1.93 7.27
C VAL A 430 -3.65 2.27 8.71
N GLY A 431 -4.41 3.32 8.92
CA GLY A 431 -5.23 3.53 10.12
C GLY A 431 -4.66 4.41 11.22
N THR A 432 -3.39 4.76 11.16
CA THR A 432 -2.64 5.41 12.26
C THR A 432 -2.95 6.90 12.49
N CYS A 433 -3.77 7.51 11.63
CA CYS A 433 -4.33 8.84 11.78
C CYS A 433 -5.83 8.83 11.42
N ALA A 434 -6.57 7.86 11.94
CA ALA A 434 -7.91 7.49 11.49
C ALA A 434 -8.92 8.64 11.55
N ILE A 435 -9.77 8.71 10.51
CA ILE A 435 -10.95 9.57 10.47
C ILE A 435 -11.85 9.27 11.68
N GLY A 436 -12.33 10.33 12.33
CA GLY A 436 -13.18 10.25 13.52
C GLY A 436 -12.41 10.21 14.86
N THR A 437 -11.13 9.80 14.84
CA THR A 437 -10.29 9.77 16.07
C THR A 437 -9.14 10.76 16.04
N VAL A 438 -8.42 10.86 14.92
CA VAL A 438 -7.27 11.78 14.76
C VAL A 438 -7.62 12.95 13.84
N VAL A 439 -8.35 12.67 12.78
CA VAL A 439 -8.79 13.69 11.82
C VAL A 439 -10.31 13.66 11.65
N ASP A 440 -10.87 14.77 11.19
CA ASP A 440 -12.27 14.85 10.77
C ASP A 440 -12.51 14.27 9.37
N GLY A 441 -13.74 14.32 8.87
CA GLY A 441 -14.10 13.83 7.54
C GLY A 441 -13.46 14.60 6.37
N ARG A 442 -12.80 15.72 6.63
CA ARG A 442 -12.02 16.52 5.67
C ARG A 442 -10.51 16.32 5.83
N GLY A 443 -10.08 15.44 6.70
CA GLY A 443 -8.68 15.19 7.02
C GLY A 443 -8.04 16.21 7.95
N ALA A 444 -8.78 17.18 8.50
CA ALA A 444 -8.25 18.16 9.44
C ALA A 444 -7.91 17.50 10.78
N VAL A 445 -6.71 17.73 11.29
CA VAL A 445 -6.24 17.18 12.57
C VAL A 445 -7.01 17.84 13.72
N HIS A 446 -7.60 17.02 14.59
CA HIS A 446 -8.38 17.52 15.72
C HIS A 446 -7.54 18.42 16.64
N GLY A 447 -8.05 19.61 16.95
CA GLY A 447 -7.41 20.58 17.83
C GLY A 447 -6.23 21.34 17.19
N VAL A 448 -5.96 21.16 15.89
CA VAL A 448 -4.86 21.84 15.19
C VAL A 448 -5.37 22.56 13.94
N GLU A 449 -5.17 23.87 13.88
CA GLU A 449 -5.56 24.68 12.71
C GLU A 449 -4.49 24.60 11.62
N GLY A 450 -4.88 24.32 10.38
CA GLY A 450 -3.99 24.31 9.22
C GLY A 450 -3.20 23.02 9.00
N ALA A 451 -3.40 21.98 9.84
CA ALA A 451 -2.84 20.64 9.64
C ALA A 451 -3.88 19.67 9.12
N TYR A 452 -3.50 18.91 8.10
CA TYR A 452 -4.35 17.87 7.50
C TYR A 452 -3.55 16.58 7.28
N VAL A 453 -4.22 15.43 7.30
CA VAL A 453 -3.65 14.16 6.86
C VAL A 453 -4.51 13.63 5.70
N ALA A 454 -3.86 13.18 4.63
CA ALA A 454 -4.57 12.85 3.40
C ALA A 454 -4.05 11.56 2.70
N ASP A 455 -3.41 10.67 3.45
CA ASP A 455 -2.88 9.40 2.96
C ASP A 455 -3.63 8.19 3.56
N CYS A 456 -3.12 6.97 3.35
CA CYS A 456 -3.76 5.75 3.85
C CYS A 456 -3.86 5.67 5.38
N SER A 457 -3.14 6.50 6.14
CA SER A 457 -3.25 6.54 7.61
C SER A 457 -4.62 7.04 8.09
N VAL A 458 -5.39 7.74 7.23
CA VAL A 458 -6.72 8.23 7.59
C VAL A 458 -7.81 7.16 7.51
N MET A 459 -7.56 6.01 6.85
CA MET A 459 -8.53 4.93 6.72
C MET A 459 -8.82 4.32 8.09
N PRO A 460 -10.04 4.43 8.65
CA PRO A 460 -10.32 3.92 10.00
C PRO A 460 -10.36 2.39 10.05
N ALA A 461 -10.65 1.76 8.92
CA ALA A 461 -10.61 0.31 8.73
C ALA A 461 -9.98 -0.03 7.38
N ILE A 462 -9.13 -1.05 7.35
CA ILE A 462 -8.48 -1.52 6.13
C ILE A 462 -9.52 -2.14 5.17
N PRO A 463 -9.58 -1.74 3.88
CA PRO A 463 -10.51 -2.33 2.92
C PRO A 463 -10.07 -3.73 2.48
N ARG A 464 -11.02 -4.57 2.05
CA ARG A 464 -10.77 -5.92 1.50
C ARG A 464 -10.13 -5.87 0.10
N ALA A 465 -9.04 -5.12 -0.03
CA ALA A 465 -8.35 -4.84 -1.29
C ALA A 465 -6.87 -4.53 -1.10
N ASN A 466 -6.10 -4.54 -2.21
CA ASN A 466 -4.82 -3.83 -2.24
C ASN A 466 -5.07 -2.34 -2.02
N THR A 467 -4.38 -1.74 -1.07
CA THR A 467 -4.68 -0.38 -0.60
C THR A 467 -4.31 0.74 -1.57
N HIS A 468 -3.55 0.44 -2.64
CA HIS A 468 -3.05 1.47 -3.55
C HIS A 468 -4.18 2.25 -4.25
N LEU A 469 -5.15 1.56 -4.86
CA LEU A 469 -6.27 2.22 -5.54
C LEU A 469 -7.14 3.01 -4.54
N SER A 470 -7.38 2.44 -3.34
CA SER A 470 -8.11 3.13 -2.28
C SER A 470 -7.36 4.39 -1.79
N ALA A 471 -6.03 4.33 -1.67
CA ALA A 471 -5.21 5.49 -1.29
C ALA A 471 -5.26 6.61 -2.34
N LEU A 472 -5.26 6.26 -3.63
CA LEU A 472 -5.43 7.22 -4.71
C LEU A 472 -6.83 7.86 -4.68
N ALA A 473 -7.89 7.06 -4.52
CA ALA A 473 -9.27 7.56 -4.44
C ALA A 473 -9.49 8.47 -3.21
N VAL A 474 -8.90 8.11 -2.07
CA VAL A 474 -8.89 8.97 -0.86
C VAL A 474 -8.22 10.32 -1.18
N ALA A 475 -7.05 10.30 -1.79
CA ALA A 475 -6.31 11.52 -2.11
C ALA A 475 -7.02 12.39 -3.17
N GLU A 476 -7.64 11.78 -4.18
CA GLU A 476 -8.47 12.49 -5.17
C GLU A 476 -9.63 13.22 -4.50
N ARG A 477 -10.31 12.55 -3.57
CA ARG A 477 -11.39 13.16 -2.81
C ARG A 477 -10.91 14.26 -1.87
N MET A 478 -9.80 14.02 -1.16
CA MET A 478 -9.20 15.03 -0.30
C MET A 478 -8.79 16.27 -1.08
N ALA A 479 -8.26 16.12 -2.30
CA ALA A 479 -7.95 17.25 -3.17
C ALA A 479 -9.18 18.11 -3.45
N ASP A 480 -10.33 17.51 -3.79
CA ASP A 480 -11.57 18.26 -4.01
C ASP A 480 -12.06 18.95 -2.71
N LEU A 481 -12.01 18.25 -1.56
CA LEU A 481 -12.40 18.80 -0.26
C LEU A 481 -11.52 19.97 0.19
N LEU A 482 -10.25 19.98 -0.20
CA LEU A 482 -9.26 20.99 0.16
C LEU A 482 -9.14 22.11 -0.89
N SER A 483 -9.76 21.96 -2.05
CA SER A 483 -9.82 23.00 -3.08
C SER A 483 -10.89 24.06 -2.81
N THR A 484 -11.82 23.78 -1.91
CA THR A 484 -12.89 24.67 -1.44
C THR A 484 -12.48 25.33 -0.13
#